data_50bd1c5326b18704407732d63345adca
#
_entry.id   50bd1c5326b18704407732d63345adca
#
_cell.length_a   1.000
_cell.length_b   1.000
_cell.length_c   1.000
_cell.angle_alpha   90.00
_cell.angle_beta   90.00
_cell.angle_gamma   90.00
#
_symmetry.space_group_name_H-M   'P 1'
#
loop_
_entity.id
_entity.type
_entity.pdbx_description
1 polymer ?
#
loop_
_entity_poly.entity_id
_entity_poly.type
_entity_poly.pdbx_seq_one_letter_code
_entity_poly.pdbx_strand_id
1 'polypeptide(L)'
;MSTMKKEERLVNKVTRLLRRANIPRWLHHYGPKKFETYVLCIGLLIKQIYQLSYRRAAKLLAEYYSIDIHFTTLQKAAKRLPRSIWQSLLAATIEFKNTHLAAADGTGFTRSGPSQYYMKRIDRKTLVGKPVQAITMIDVEKRKFLAGCFFAKPHGEAKQVSRLHKQSPTVPDVLLMDKGFDAEYLHQWLNEHGTFSVAPVRKNCVRGRHRKLMRECMDWCLYWQRNIVESLFSALKRLFGTSIKSQKSPMINAELFCRLIAYNIGLRLWTFS
;
A
#
# COMPACT_ATOMS: atom_id res chain seq x y z
N MET A 1 -10.01 -21.69 -22.35
CA MET A 1 -8.70 -22.28 -21.95
C MET A 1 -7.62 -21.27 -21.55
N SER A 2 -7.58 -20.06 -22.11
CA SER A 2 -6.55 -19.03 -21.77
C SER A 2 -6.70 -18.45 -20.34
N THR A 3 -7.91 -18.32 -19.83
CA THR A 3 -8.18 -17.67 -18.53
C THR A 3 -7.69 -18.50 -17.34
N MET A 4 -7.89 -19.80 -17.34
CA MET A 4 -7.41 -20.70 -16.27
C MET A 4 -5.89 -20.65 -16.11
N LYS A 5 -5.12 -20.64 -17.21
CA LYS A 5 -3.65 -20.53 -17.15
C LYS A 5 -3.15 -19.22 -16.50
N LYS A 6 -3.90 -18.11 -16.65
CA LYS A 6 -3.54 -16.81 -16.04
C LYS A 6 -3.79 -16.82 -14.53
N GLU A 7 -4.88 -17.41 -14.10
CA GLU A 7 -5.27 -17.50 -12.68
C GLU A 7 -4.36 -18.45 -11.90
N GLU A 8 -4.00 -19.59 -12.47
CA GLU A 8 -2.99 -20.48 -11.88
C GLU A 8 -1.62 -19.79 -11.72
N ARG A 9 -1.20 -19.01 -12.72
CA ARG A 9 0.04 -18.21 -12.64
C ARG A 9 -0.02 -17.21 -11.48
N LEU A 10 -1.18 -16.56 -11.25
CA LEU A 10 -1.37 -15.65 -10.13
C LEU A 10 -1.22 -16.37 -8.79
N VAL A 11 -1.96 -17.46 -8.60
CA VAL A 11 -1.90 -18.24 -7.35
C VAL A 11 -0.50 -18.73 -7.08
N ASN A 12 0.18 -19.29 -8.09
CA ASN A 12 1.56 -19.74 -7.96
C ASN A 12 2.52 -18.60 -7.62
N LYS A 13 2.34 -17.41 -8.20
CA LYS A 13 3.15 -16.24 -7.88
C LYS A 13 2.90 -15.76 -6.45
N VAL A 14 1.64 -15.64 -6.04
CA VAL A 14 1.28 -15.24 -4.68
C VAL A 14 1.75 -16.27 -3.65
N THR A 15 1.63 -17.56 -3.94
CA THR A 15 2.12 -18.64 -3.05
C THR A 15 3.64 -18.54 -2.85
N ARG A 16 4.40 -18.28 -3.93
CA ARG A 16 5.86 -18.04 -3.82
C ARG A 16 6.17 -16.82 -2.95
N LEU A 17 5.42 -15.73 -3.10
CA LEU A 17 5.58 -14.53 -2.27
C LEU A 17 5.27 -14.79 -0.80
N LEU A 18 4.20 -15.55 -0.50
CA LEU A 18 3.84 -15.92 0.87
C LEU A 18 4.93 -16.76 1.55
N ARG A 19 5.54 -17.69 0.81
CA ARG A 19 6.69 -18.48 1.29
C ARG A 19 7.90 -17.59 1.53
N ARG A 20 8.25 -16.72 0.58
CA ARG A 20 9.36 -15.76 0.68
C ARG A 20 9.17 -14.78 1.84
N ALA A 21 7.93 -14.37 2.13
CA ALA A 21 7.58 -13.51 3.25
C ALA A 21 7.57 -14.24 4.61
N ASN A 22 7.87 -15.53 4.65
CA ASN A 22 7.78 -16.39 5.85
C ASN A 22 6.42 -16.26 6.56
N ILE A 23 5.34 -16.17 5.80
CA ILE A 23 4.00 -16.05 6.37
C ILE A 23 3.63 -17.38 7.04
N PRO A 24 3.18 -17.37 8.31
CA PRO A 24 2.82 -18.59 9.01
C PRO A 24 1.63 -19.28 8.34
N ARG A 25 1.67 -20.61 8.28
CA ARG A 25 0.60 -21.41 7.70
C ARG A 25 -0.74 -21.16 8.40
N TRP A 26 -0.70 -20.96 9.73
CA TRP A 26 -1.86 -20.70 10.57
C TRP A 26 -1.70 -19.41 11.35
N LEU A 27 -2.80 -18.64 11.47
CA LEU A 27 -2.80 -17.37 12.22
C LEU A 27 -2.77 -17.55 13.73
N HIS A 28 -3.12 -18.72 14.22
CA HIS A 28 -3.21 -19.03 15.63
C HIS A 28 -2.72 -20.46 15.91
N HIS A 29 -2.21 -20.67 17.11
CA HIS A 29 -1.69 -21.97 17.55
C HIS A 29 -2.79 -22.93 17.97
N TYR A 30 -3.88 -22.41 18.53
CA TYR A 30 -5.00 -23.17 19.11
C TYR A 30 -6.30 -23.00 18.30
N GLY A 31 -7.20 -23.99 18.43
CA GLY A 31 -8.51 -23.99 17.82
C GLY A 31 -8.59 -24.63 16.42
N PRO A 32 -9.78 -24.68 15.82
CA PRO A 32 -10.02 -25.36 14.54
C PRO A 32 -9.24 -24.71 13.38
N LYS A 33 -8.48 -25.51 12.67
CA LYS A 33 -7.63 -25.07 11.54
C LYS A 33 -8.31 -25.39 10.21
N LYS A 34 -9.37 -24.64 9.88
CA LYS A 34 -10.15 -24.90 8.65
C LYS A 34 -9.49 -24.34 7.38
N PHE A 35 -8.97 -23.09 7.44
CA PHE A 35 -8.35 -22.43 6.28
C PHE A 35 -6.97 -21.90 6.63
N GLU A 36 -6.00 -22.22 5.79
CA GLU A 36 -4.63 -21.72 5.91
C GLU A 36 -4.56 -20.20 5.64
N THR A 37 -3.61 -19.53 6.23
CA THR A 37 -3.34 -18.10 6.00
C THR A 37 -3.14 -17.81 4.50
N TYR A 38 -2.52 -18.75 3.77
CA TYR A 38 -2.26 -18.64 2.33
C TYR A 38 -3.57 -18.53 1.54
N VAL A 39 -4.53 -19.40 1.81
CA VAL A 39 -5.85 -19.38 1.17
C VAL A 39 -6.56 -18.05 1.42
N LEU A 40 -6.50 -17.55 2.66
CA LEU A 40 -7.11 -16.27 3.03
C LEU A 40 -6.47 -15.08 2.31
N CYS A 41 -5.13 -15.04 2.25
CA CYS A 41 -4.39 -13.99 1.54
C CYS A 41 -4.66 -14.02 0.03
N ILE A 42 -4.63 -15.22 -0.58
CA ILE A 42 -4.92 -15.41 -2.01
C ILE A 42 -6.34 -14.95 -2.32
N GLY A 43 -7.34 -15.35 -1.53
CA GLY A 43 -8.73 -14.94 -1.73
C GLY A 43 -8.95 -13.43 -1.62
N LEU A 44 -8.25 -12.75 -0.71
CA LEU A 44 -8.31 -11.29 -0.57
C LEU A 44 -7.59 -10.56 -1.70
N LEU A 45 -6.47 -11.09 -2.19
CA LEU A 45 -5.78 -10.55 -3.36
C LEU A 45 -6.61 -10.73 -4.63
N ILE A 46 -7.17 -11.91 -4.89
CA ILE A 46 -8.09 -12.18 -6.00
C ILE A 46 -9.27 -11.22 -5.95
N LYS A 47 -9.92 -11.10 -4.77
CA LYS A 47 -11.01 -10.14 -4.57
C LYS A 47 -10.63 -8.73 -5.01
N GLN A 48 -9.43 -8.28 -4.66
CA GLN A 48 -9.00 -6.91 -4.95
C GLN A 48 -8.59 -6.73 -6.40
N ILE A 49 -7.88 -7.69 -6.96
CA ILE A 49 -7.41 -7.68 -8.35
C ILE A 49 -8.59 -7.61 -9.33
N TYR A 50 -9.57 -8.50 -9.14
CA TYR A 50 -10.77 -8.55 -9.98
C TYR A 50 -11.89 -7.60 -9.49
N GLN A 51 -11.63 -6.76 -8.49
CA GLN A 51 -12.60 -5.83 -7.89
C GLN A 51 -13.93 -6.48 -7.46
N LEU A 52 -13.88 -7.72 -7.03
CA LEU A 52 -15.03 -8.53 -6.66
C LEU A 52 -15.64 -8.13 -5.31
N SER A 53 -16.92 -8.45 -5.12
CA SER A 53 -17.50 -8.53 -3.79
C SER A 53 -16.97 -9.77 -3.05
N TYR A 54 -17.08 -9.83 -1.72
CA TYR A 54 -16.70 -11.03 -0.96
C TYR A 54 -17.44 -12.29 -1.40
N ARG A 55 -18.74 -12.16 -1.75
CA ARG A 55 -19.56 -13.27 -2.25
C ARG A 55 -19.05 -13.79 -3.58
N ARG A 56 -18.77 -12.89 -4.54
CA ARG A 56 -18.22 -13.28 -5.86
C ARG A 56 -16.83 -13.86 -5.75
N ALA A 57 -15.99 -13.34 -4.86
CA ALA A 57 -14.66 -13.89 -4.62
C ALA A 57 -14.72 -15.31 -4.03
N ALA A 58 -15.63 -15.57 -3.08
CA ALA A 58 -15.84 -16.89 -2.52
C ALA A 58 -16.35 -17.89 -3.59
N LYS A 59 -17.29 -17.45 -4.43
CA LYS A 59 -17.79 -18.27 -5.55
C LYS A 59 -16.67 -18.61 -6.54
N LEU A 60 -15.85 -17.64 -6.92
CA LEU A 60 -14.71 -17.85 -7.82
C LEU A 60 -13.70 -18.85 -7.23
N LEU A 61 -13.42 -18.76 -5.91
CA LEU A 61 -12.53 -19.70 -5.23
C LEU A 61 -13.08 -21.13 -5.25
N ALA A 62 -14.40 -21.29 -5.08
CA ALA A 62 -15.03 -22.61 -5.16
C ALA A 62 -14.98 -23.18 -6.58
N GLU A 63 -15.33 -22.39 -7.59
CA GLU A 63 -15.44 -22.83 -8.98
C GLU A 63 -14.09 -23.15 -9.62
N TYR A 64 -13.06 -22.30 -9.40
CA TYR A 64 -11.78 -22.42 -10.09
C TYR A 64 -10.67 -23.07 -9.27
N TYR A 65 -10.80 -23.07 -7.94
CA TYR A 65 -9.72 -23.56 -7.06
C TYR A 65 -10.18 -24.68 -6.12
N SER A 66 -11.42 -25.13 -6.23
CA SER A 66 -12.03 -26.16 -5.35
C SER A 66 -11.91 -25.80 -3.86
N ILE A 67 -11.92 -24.49 -3.55
CA ILE A 67 -11.83 -23.96 -2.19
C ILE A 67 -13.22 -23.48 -1.77
N ASP A 68 -13.96 -24.31 -1.06
CA ASP A 68 -15.26 -23.92 -0.50
C ASP A 68 -15.07 -23.09 0.77
N ILE A 69 -15.04 -21.78 0.58
CA ILE A 69 -14.92 -20.79 1.65
C ILE A 69 -16.12 -19.85 1.68
N HIS A 70 -16.78 -19.76 2.82
CA HIS A 70 -17.89 -18.83 2.96
C HIS A 70 -17.40 -17.37 2.93
N PHE A 71 -18.12 -16.47 2.27
CA PHE A 71 -17.71 -15.06 2.08
C PHE A 71 -17.48 -14.31 3.40
N THR A 72 -18.22 -14.66 4.49
CA THR A 72 -17.98 -14.06 5.82
C THR A 72 -16.63 -14.45 6.40
N THR A 73 -16.08 -15.60 6.04
CA THR A 73 -14.72 -16.01 6.46
C THR A 73 -13.66 -15.13 5.83
N LEU A 74 -13.78 -14.83 4.53
CA LEU A 74 -12.91 -13.86 3.85
C LEU A 74 -13.04 -12.46 4.46
N GLN A 75 -14.26 -12.03 4.80
CA GLN A 75 -14.49 -10.74 5.44
C GLN A 75 -13.87 -10.69 6.85
N LYS A 76 -14.03 -11.77 7.65
CA LYS A 76 -13.37 -11.90 8.96
C LYS A 76 -11.85 -11.94 8.82
N ALA A 77 -11.31 -12.60 7.81
CA ALA A 77 -9.88 -12.62 7.51
C ALA A 77 -9.34 -11.22 7.23
N ALA A 78 -9.99 -10.42 6.38
CA ALA A 78 -9.61 -9.05 6.11
C ALA A 78 -9.57 -8.17 7.37
N LYS A 79 -10.38 -8.49 8.39
CA LYS A 79 -10.39 -7.79 9.66
C LYS A 79 -9.32 -8.28 10.65
N ARG A 80 -9.00 -9.58 10.61
CA ARG A 80 -8.15 -10.25 11.61
C ARG A 80 -6.68 -10.38 11.20
N LEU A 81 -6.39 -10.46 9.90
CA LEU A 81 -5.02 -10.52 9.41
C LEU A 81 -4.23 -9.30 9.88
N PRO A 82 -3.15 -9.49 10.65
CA PRO A 82 -2.37 -8.40 11.18
C PRO A 82 -1.68 -7.63 10.06
N ARG A 83 -1.45 -6.34 10.30
CA ARG A 83 -0.78 -5.47 9.33
C ARG A 83 0.61 -5.97 8.96
N SER A 84 1.33 -6.59 9.89
CA SER A 84 2.67 -7.15 9.66
C SER A 84 2.69 -8.16 8.51
N ILE A 85 1.68 -9.03 8.40
CA ILE A 85 1.55 -9.98 7.28
C ILE A 85 1.51 -9.24 5.94
N TRP A 86 0.71 -8.19 5.84
CA TRP A 86 0.60 -7.40 4.62
C TRP A 86 1.89 -6.65 4.29
N GLN A 87 2.58 -6.15 5.31
CA GLN A 87 3.88 -5.49 5.15
C GLN A 87 4.94 -6.48 4.67
N SER A 88 5.06 -7.64 5.29
CA SER A 88 5.99 -8.69 4.87
C SER A 88 5.68 -9.17 3.45
N LEU A 89 4.39 -9.28 3.09
CA LEU A 89 3.99 -9.69 1.74
C LEU A 89 4.31 -8.61 0.70
N LEU A 90 4.13 -7.33 1.02
CA LEU A 90 4.53 -6.23 0.16
C LEU A 90 6.05 -6.21 -0.02
N ALA A 91 6.81 -6.33 1.07
CA ALA A 91 8.27 -6.40 1.03
C ALA A 91 8.77 -7.58 0.18
N ALA A 92 8.12 -8.74 0.27
CA ALA A 92 8.45 -9.91 -0.54
C ALA A 92 8.23 -9.71 -2.05
N THR A 93 7.46 -8.69 -2.46
CA THR A 93 7.33 -8.34 -3.90
C THR A 93 8.56 -7.65 -4.48
N ILE A 94 9.49 -7.23 -3.62
CA ILE A 94 10.72 -6.54 -4.00
C ILE A 94 11.82 -7.59 -4.20
N GLU A 95 12.34 -7.67 -5.40
CA GLU A 95 13.32 -8.70 -5.81
C GLU A 95 14.76 -8.14 -5.90
N PHE A 96 14.90 -6.82 -5.83
CA PHE A 96 16.20 -6.14 -5.82
C PHE A 96 16.70 -5.86 -4.40
N LYS A 97 18.02 -5.78 -4.26
CA LYS A 97 18.68 -5.59 -2.95
C LYS A 97 18.91 -4.12 -2.61
N ASN A 98 19.08 -3.26 -3.62
CA ASN A 98 19.45 -1.86 -3.46
C ASN A 98 18.40 -0.94 -4.07
N THR A 99 18.16 0.18 -3.40
CA THR A 99 17.33 1.29 -3.86
C THR A 99 18.19 2.53 -3.83
N HIS A 100 18.59 3.07 -4.98
CA HIS A 100 19.37 4.29 -5.03
C HIS A 100 18.47 5.51 -4.80
N LEU A 101 17.35 5.56 -5.48
CA LEU A 101 16.44 6.68 -5.42
C LEU A 101 15.03 6.23 -5.04
N ALA A 102 14.55 6.71 -3.91
CA ALA A 102 13.17 6.53 -3.48
C ALA A 102 12.44 7.87 -3.40
N ALA A 103 11.11 7.81 -3.41
CA ALA A 103 10.28 8.97 -3.13
C ALA A 103 9.15 8.62 -2.17
N ALA A 104 8.83 9.54 -1.25
CA ALA A 104 7.72 9.41 -0.32
C ALA A 104 6.70 10.52 -0.55
N ASP A 105 5.43 10.11 -0.63
CA ASP A 105 4.32 11.05 -0.81
C ASP A 105 3.01 10.50 -0.26
N GLY A 106 2.05 11.40 -0.07
CA GLY A 106 0.72 11.10 0.42
C GLY A 106 -0.36 11.23 -0.66
N THR A 107 -1.37 10.38 -0.61
CA THR A 107 -2.56 10.52 -1.45
C THR A 107 -3.84 10.22 -0.67
N GLY A 108 -4.95 10.80 -1.10
CA GLY A 108 -6.28 10.51 -0.56
C GLY A 108 -7.04 9.50 -1.42
N PHE A 109 -7.75 8.57 -0.75
CA PHE A 109 -8.76 7.73 -1.38
C PHE A 109 -10.13 8.10 -0.83
N THR A 110 -11.11 8.28 -1.71
CA THR A 110 -12.49 8.52 -1.29
C THR A 110 -13.07 7.31 -0.60
N ARG A 111 -14.04 7.49 0.29
CA ARG A 111 -14.78 6.37 0.88
C ARG A 111 -16.03 6.08 0.06
N SER A 112 -16.28 4.81 -0.23
CA SER A 112 -17.58 4.38 -0.73
C SER A 112 -18.61 4.57 0.38
N GLY A 113 -19.61 5.38 0.14
CA GLY A 113 -20.69 5.68 1.06
C GLY A 113 -21.94 6.08 0.31
N PRO A 114 -23.05 6.33 1.00
CA PRO A 114 -24.25 6.91 0.42
C PRO A 114 -23.92 8.24 -0.25
N SER A 115 -24.74 8.66 -1.21
CA SER A 115 -24.53 9.93 -1.89
C SER A 115 -24.49 11.10 -0.88
N GLN A 116 -23.72 12.13 -1.19
CA GLN A 116 -23.65 13.34 -0.34
C GLN A 116 -25.04 13.99 -0.14
N TYR A 117 -25.89 13.91 -1.16
CA TYR A 117 -27.26 14.38 -1.07
C TYR A 117 -28.07 13.60 -0.04
N TYR A 118 -28.03 12.28 -0.06
CA TYR A 118 -28.71 11.43 0.91
C TYR A 118 -28.22 11.69 2.34
N MET A 119 -26.91 11.85 2.51
CA MET A 119 -26.29 12.11 3.82
C MET A 119 -26.69 13.49 4.38
N LYS A 120 -26.80 14.51 3.53
CA LYS A 120 -27.32 15.83 3.94
C LYS A 120 -28.78 15.72 4.40
N ARG A 121 -29.60 14.94 3.71
CA ARG A 121 -31.02 14.76 4.02
C ARG A 121 -31.28 14.11 5.38
N ILE A 122 -30.44 13.17 5.80
CA ILE A 122 -30.56 12.48 7.10
C ILE A 122 -29.73 13.14 8.22
N ASP A 123 -29.23 14.34 7.98
CA ASP A 123 -28.45 15.20 8.90
C ASP A 123 -27.24 14.50 9.57
N ARG A 124 -26.73 13.46 8.96
CA ARG A 124 -25.53 12.74 9.42
C ARG A 124 -24.25 13.35 8.85
N LYS A 125 -23.96 14.61 9.23
CA LYS A 125 -22.76 15.36 8.83
C LYS A 125 -21.43 14.65 9.10
N THR A 126 -21.40 13.70 10.03
CA THR A 126 -20.17 13.08 10.53
C THR A 126 -19.66 11.87 9.74
N LEU A 127 -20.47 11.30 8.84
CA LEU A 127 -20.16 10.04 8.15
C LEU A 127 -19.78 10.20 6.68
N VAL A 128 -19.91 11.37 6.08
CA VAL A 128 -19.32 11.66 4.76
C VAL A 128 -17.82 11.74 4.98
N GLY A 129 -17.20 10.59 4.84
CA GLY A 129 -15.91 10.35 5.43
C GLY A 129 -14.83 11.22 4.82
N LYS A 130 -14.06 11.83 5.68
CA LYS A 130 -12.73 12.31 5.30
C LYS A 130 -12.04 11.22 4.49
N PRO A 131 -11.31 11.58 3.42
CA PRO A 131 -10.62 10.59 2.61
C PRO A 131 -9.68 9.74 3.48
N VAL A 132 -9.51 8.49 3.09
CA VAL A 132 -8.47 7.63 3.67
C VAL A 132 -7.14 8.15 3.15
N GLN A 133 -6.27 8.57 4.05
CA GLN A 133 -4.91 8.99 3.72
C GLN A 133 -4.03 7.75 3.53
N ALA A 134 -3.32 7.70 2.43
CA ALA A 134 -2.28 6.70 2.14
C ALA A 134 -0.96 7.43 1.96
N ILE A 135 0.03 7.09 2.76
CA ILE A 135 1.40 7.60 2.64
C ILE A 135 2.26 6.42 2.23
N THR A 136 2.98 6.53 1.14
CA THR A 136 3.79 5.43 0.59
C THR A 136 5.21 5.87 0.31
N MET A 137 6.11 4.89 0.28
CA MET A 137 7.47 5.04 -0.24
C MET A 137 7.61 4.13 -1.45
N ILE A 138 8.18 4.66 -2.52
CA ILE A 138 8.38 3.96 -3.79
C ILE A 138 9.85 3.99 -4.20
N ASP A 139 10.28 2.97 -4.94
CA ASP A 139 11.49 3.02 -5.75
C ASP A 139 11.17 3.76 -7.06
N VAL A 140 11.91 4.84 -7.34
CA VAL A 140 11.66 5.72 -8.48
C VAL A 140 12.04 5.04 -9.80
N GLU A 141 13.17 4.34 -9.83
CA GLU A 141 13.69 3.70 -11.03
C GLU A 141 12.85 2.47 -11.42
N LYS A 142 12.58 1.61 -10.45
CA LYS A 142 11.87 0.34 -10.67
C LYS A 142 10.35 0.48 -10.59
N ARG A 143 9.86 1.66 -10.18
CA ARG A 143 8.43 2.00 -10.06
C ARG A 143 7.65 0.97 -9.22
N LYS A 144 8.19 0.64 -8.04
CA LYS A 144 7.61 -0.32 -7.10
C LYS A 144 7.30 0.35 -5.76
N PHE A 145 6.19 -0.02 -5.15
CA PHE A 145 5.87 0.38 -3.79
C PHE A 145 6.72 -0.41 -2.79
N LEU A 146 7.56 0.28 -2.01
CA LEU A 146 8.43 -0.31 -0.99
C LEU A 146 7.68 -0.46 0.34
N ALA A 147 6.93 0.56 0.75
CA ALA A 147 6.22 0.60 2.02
C ALA A 147 4.92 1.41 1.92
N GLY A 148 4.00 1.21 2.88
CA GLY A 148 2.75 1.95 2.93
C GLY A 148 2.19 2.10 4.33
N CYS A 149 1.65 3.29 4.65
CA CYS A 149 0.90 3.61 5.85
C CYS A 149 -0.47 4.18 5.50
N PHE A 150 -1.53 3.64 6.09
CA PHE A 150 -2.90 4.00 5.76
C PHE A 150 -3.67 4.43 7.00
N PHE A 151 -4.38 5.55 6.89
CA PHE A 151 -5.07 6.18 8.00
C PHE A 151 -6.50 6.54 7.64
N ALA A 152 -7.42 6.14 8.50
CA ALA A 152 -8.83 6.50 8.38
C ALA A 152 -9.10 7.98 8.69
N LYS A 153 -8.18 8.65 9.38
CA LYS A 153 -8.16 10.08 9.66
C LYS A 153 -6.81 10.65 9.25
N PRO A 154 -6.73 11.92 8.81
CA PRO A 154 -5.46 12.53 8.46
C PRO A 154 -4.46 12.49 9.62
N HIS A 155 -3.22 12.14 9.30
CA HIS A 155 -2.08 12.14 10.22
C HIS A 155 -0.97 13.02 9.62
N GLY A 156 -0.12 13.57 10.46
CA GLY A 156 1.05 14.32 10.00
C GLY A 156 1.98 13.43 9.17
N GLU A 157 2.19 13.79 7.92
CA GLU A 157 2.89 12.96 6.93
C GLU A 157 4.36 12.76 7.29
N ALA A 158 5.07 13.82 7.69
CA ALA A 158 6.48 13.76 8.07
C ALA A 158 6.77 12.72 9.17
N LYS A 159 5.86 12.60 10.16
CA LYS A 159 5.98 11.61 11.25
C LYS A 159 5.88 10.16 10.78
N GLN A 160 5.36 9.92 9.58
CA GLN A 160 5.17 8.56 9.06
C GLN A 160 6.34 8.08 8.20
N VAL A 161 7.22 8.98 7.76
CA VAL A 161 8.36 8.64 6.88
C VAL A 161 9.33 7.69 7.58
N SER A 162 9.67 7.94 8.84
CA SER A 162 10.52 7.03 9.61
C SER A 162 9.93 5.63 9.73
N ARG A 163 8.59 5.54 9.81
CA ARG A 163 7.87 4.27 9.82
C ARG A 163 7.91 3.58 8.46
N LEU A 164 7.75 4.33 7.36
CA LEU A 164 7.88 3.80 6.00
C LEU A 164 9.29 3.28 5.74
N HIS A 165 10.29 4.05 6.15
CA HIS A 165 11.69 3.69 6.01
C HIS A 165 12.01 2.38 6.75
N LYS A 166 11.57 2.22 8.01
CA LYS A 166 11.71 0.97 8.78
C LYS A 166 10.96 -0.23 8.19
N GLN A 167 9.91 0.00 7.39
CA GLN A 167 9.12 -1.04 6.74
C GLN A 167 9.65 -1.40 5.35
N SER A 168 10.48 -0.55 4.78
CA SER A 168 11.08 -0.80 3.47
C SER A 168 12.01 -2.01 3.53
N PRO A 169 11.96 -2.90 2.55
CA PRO A 169 12.89 -4.03 2.46
C PRO A 169 14.32 -3.60 2.09
N THR A 170 14.47 -2.37 1.61
CA THR A 170 15.76 -1.78 1.22
C THR A 170 15.88 -0.38 1.82
N VAL A 171 17.08 0.01 2.22
CA VAL A 171 17.40 1.38 2.64
C VAL A 171 17.74 2.18 1.38
N PRO A 172 17.01 3.26 1.06
CA PRO A 172 17.33 4.09 -0.09
C PRO A 172 18.54 5.00 0.19
N ASP A 173 19.42 5.19 -0.81
CA ASP A 173 20.51 6.13 -0.69
C ASP A 173 19.97 7.57 -0.63
N VAL A 174 18.96 7.88 -1.47
CA VAL A 174 18.31 9.19 -1.52
C VAL A 174 16.79 9.03 -1.42
N LEU A 175 16.15 9.87 -0.58
CA LEU A 175 14.70 9.93 -0.43
C LEU A 175 14.16 11.32 -0.81
N LEU A 176 13.39 11.36 -1.89
CA LEU A 176 12.69 12.56 -2.37
C LEU A 176 11.37 12.73 -1.64
N MET A 177 11.10 13.94 -1.16
CA MET A 177 9.85 14.25 -0.43
C MET A 177 9.34 15.64 -0.82
N ASP A 178 8.01 15.84 -0.72
CA ASP A 178 7.43 17.17 -0.91
C ASP A 178 7.79 18.09 0.26
N LYS A 179 7.67 19.38 0.03
CA LYS A 179 7.91 20.42 1.05
C LYS A 179 7.01 20.26 2.29
N GLY A 180 5.91 19.50 2.18
CA GLY A 180 5.07 19.11 3.29
C GLY A 180 5.79 18.25 4.35
N PHE A 181 6.84 17.54 3.92
CA PHE A 181 7.67 16.68 4.76
C PHE A 181 8.89 17.40 5.36
N ASP A 182 9.13 18.68 5.02
CA ASP A 182 10.25 19.45 5.56
C ASP A 182 10.15 19.56 7.09
N ALA A 183 10.98 18.77 7.76
CA ALA A 183 11.12 18.77 9.21
C ALA A 183 12.59 18.42 9.57
N GLU A 184 13.28 19.30 10.30
CA GLU A 184 14.69 19.13 10.64
C GLU A 184 14.99 17.80 11.32
N TYR A 185 14.12 17.39 12.29
CA TYR A 185 14.26 16.11 12.98
C TYR A 185 14.17 14.91 12.04
N LEU A 186 13.39 15.02 10.95
CA LEU A 186 13.24 13.96 9.97
C LEU A 186 14.49 13.85 9.08
N HIS A 187 15.02 14.98 8.62
CA HIS A 187 16.25 15.02 7.85
C HIS A 187 17.41 14.42 8.65
N GLN A 188 17.54 14.83 9.93
CA GLN A 188 18.56 14.30 10.82
C GLN A 188 18.39 12.79 10.97
N TRP A 189 17.18 12.33 11.29
CA TRP A 189 16.89 10.91 11.50
C TRP A 189 17.21 10.06 10.26
N LEU A 190 16.83 10.52 9.06
CA LEU A 190 17.12 9.82 7.80
C LEU A 190 18.63 9.73 7.54
N ASN A 191 19.36 10.81 7.77
CA ASN A 191 20.81 10.81 7.61
C ASN A 191 21.50 9.84 8.58
N GLU A 192 21.06 9.78 9.84
CA GLU A 192 21.54 8.81 10.85
C GLU A 192 21.25 7.35 10.44
N HIS A 193 20.24 7.14 9.58
CA HIS A 193 19.86 5.81 9.07
C HIS A 193 20.33 5.56 7.63
N GLY A 194 21.35 6.29 7.16
CA GLY A 194 22.01 6.05 5.88
C GLY A 194 21.23 6.53 4.65
N THR A 195 20.25 7.43 4.81
CA THR A 195 19.46 7.96 3.71
C THR A 195 19.62 9.47 3.62
N PHE A 196 20.08 9.96 2.48
CA PHE A 196 20.09 11.40 2.21
C PHE A 196 18.70 11.86 1.80
N SER A 197 18.14 12.82 2.53
CA SER A 197 16.79 13.31 2.29
C SER A 197 16.77 14.61 1.48
N VAL A 198 15.96 14.65 0.44
CA VAL A 198 15.79 15.83 -0.43
C VAL A 198 14.33 16.29 -0.36
N ALA A 199 14.13 17.48 0.24
CA ALA A 199 12.83 18.13 0.31
C ALA A 199 13.00 19.65 0.23
N PRO A 200 12.17 20.37 -0.56
CA PRO A 200 12.22 21.83 -0.60
C PRO A 200 11.90 22.43 0.76
N VAL A 201 12.74 23.38 1.19
CA VAL A 201 12.57 24.04 2.48
C VAL A 201 11.36 24.99 2.45
N ARG A 202 10.58 25.00 3.51
CA ARG A 202 9.46 25.93 3.67
C ARG A 202 9.97 27.36 3.80
N LYS A 203 9.27 28.32 3.17
CA LYS A 203 9.70 29.74 3.15
C LYS A 203 10.00 30.33 4.53
N ASN A 204 9.20 29.95 5.53
CA ASN A 204 9.29 30.52 6.89
C ASN A 204 10.19 29.70 7.85
N CYS A 205 10.89 28.68 7.36
CA CYS A 205 11.74 27.82 8.18
C CYS A 205 13.22 28.19 7.97
N VAL A 206 13.74 29.09 8.80
CA VAL A 206 15.11 29.62 8.65
C VAL A 206 16.14 28.78 9.40
N ARG A 207 15.74 28.09 10.47
CA ARG A 207 16.63 27.36 11.38
C ARG A 207 16.76 25.89 10.98
N GLY A 208 17.92 25.30 11.21
CA GLY A 208 18.23 23.89 10.99
C GLY A 208 19.41 23.68 10.06
N ARG A 209 20.29 22.73 10.43
CA ARG A 209 21.53 22.42 9.65
C ARG A 209 21.18 21.81 8.29
N HIS A 210 20.27 20.80 8.28
CA HIS A 210 19.88 20.12 7.04
C HIS A 210 19.09 21.04 6.10
N ARG A 211 18.24 21.93 6.66
CA ARG A 211 17.54 22.94 5.87
C ARG A 211 18.46 23.94 5.21
N LYS A 212 19.54 24.38 5.90
CA LYS A 212 20.56 25.24 5.29
C LYS A 212 21.22 24.52 4.12
N LEU A 213 21.67 23.28 4.34
CA LEU A 213 22.27 22.47 3.29
C LEU A 213 21.33 22.31 2.09
N MET A 214 20.05 22.01 2.31
CA MET A 214 19.08 21.89 1.22
C MET A 214 18.84 23.18 0.45
N ARG A 215 18.96 24.35 1.07
CA ARG A 215 18.87 25.63 0.35
C ARG A 215 20.05 25.87 -0.57
N GLU A 216 21.24 25.46 -0.14
CA GLU A 216 22.49 25.68 -0.85
C GLU A 216 22.72 24.64 -1.95
N CYS A 217 22.35 23.38 -1.69
CA CYS A 217 22.69 22.22 -2.53
C CYS A 217 21.47 21.53 -3.15
N MET A 218 20.32 22.22 -3.32
CA MET A 218 19.12 21.61 -3.87
C MET A 218 19.28 21.28 -5.36
N ASP A 219 19.36 20.01 -5.68
CA ASP A 219 19.29 19.53 -7.06
C ASP A 219 17.84 19.41 -7.52
N TRP A 220 17.39 20.36 -8.31
CA TRP A 220 16.03 20.41 -8.84
C TRP A 220 15.77 19.32 -9.90
N CYS A 221 16.76 18.93 -10.69
CA CYS A 221 16.61 17.87 -11.68
C CYS A 221 16.37 16.54 -11.00
N LEU A 222 17.11 16.25 -9.93
CA LEU A 222 16.88 15.08 -9.08
C LEU A 222 15.51 15.15 -8.39
N TYR A 223 15.18 16.29 -7.81
CA TYR A 223 13.93 16.48 -7.09
C TYR A 223 12.68 16.24 -7.96
N TRP A 224 12.69 16.67 -9.21
CA TRP A 224 11.53 16.53 -10.10
C TRP A 224 11.22 15.08 -10.46
N GLN A 225 12.15 14.16 -10.28
CA GLN A 225 11.88 12.73 -10.40
C GLN A 225 10.84 12.24 -9.39
N ARG A 226 10.57 13.00 -8.31
CA ARG A 226 9.47 12.76 -7.38
C ARG A 226 8.10 12.63 -8.09
N ASN A 227 7.90 13.34 -9.20
CA ASN A 227 6.64 13.30 -9.95
C ASN A 227 6.24 11.89 -10.39
N ILE A 228 7.15 10.94 -10.39
CA ILE A 228 6.84 9.53 -10.66
C ILE A 228 5.84 8.95 -9.63
N VAL A 229 5.85 9.46 -8.38
CA VAL A 229 4.91 9.03 -7.33
C VAL A 229 3.47 9.34 -7.74
N GLU A 230 3.24 10.52 -8.29
CA GLU A 230 1.91 10.95 -8.76
C GLU A 230 1.43 10.06 -9.91
N SER A 231 2.32 9.70 -10.82
CA SER A 231 2.04 8.77 -11.90
C SER A 231 1.68 7.37 -11.38
N LEU A 232 2.39 6.87 -10.36
CA LEU A 232 2.09 5.59 -9.72
C LEU A 232 0.74 5.63 -8.99
N PHE A 233 0.43 6.71 -8.27
CA PHE A 233 -0.87 6.86 -7.64
C PHE A 233 -2.01 6.93 -8.67
N SER A 234 -1.80 7.63 -9.78
CA SER A 234 -2.75 7.68 -10.87
C SER A 234 -2.98 6.30 -11.49
N ALA A 235 -1.92 5.55 -11.73
CA ALA A 235 -2.00 4.17 -12.21
C ALA A 235 -2.74 3.26 -11.21
N LEU A 236 -2.40 3.35 -9.93
CA LEU A 236 -3.05 2.58 -8.87
C LEU A 236 -4.55 2.86 -8.80
N LYS A 237 -4.94 4.14 -8.89
CA LYS A 237 -6.34 4.58 -8.87
C LYS A 237 -7.10 4.16 -10.13
N ARG A 238 -6.48 4.20 -11.30
CA ARG A 238 -7.09 3.70 -12.55
C ARG A 238 -7.35 2.20 -12.49
N LEU A 239 -6.42 1.44 -11.93
CA LEU A 239 -6.51 -0.03 -11.88
C LEU A 239 -7.51 -0.53 -10.84
N PHE A 240 -7.56 0.08 -9.67
CA PHE A 240 -8.33 -0.45 -8.54
C PHE A 240 -9.46 0.49 -8.07
N GLY A 241 -9.65 1.62 -8.76
CA GLY A 241 -10.62 2.64 -8.40
C GLY A 241 -10.12 3.62 -7.33
N THR A 242 -10.71 4.80 -7.32
CA THR A 242 -10.39 5.90 -6.39
C THR A 242 -11.02 5.73 -5.01
N SER A 243 -12.03 4.85 -4.90
CA SER A 243 -12.81 4.67 -3.67
C SER A 243 -12.39 3.41 -2.89
N ILE A 244 -12.46 3.52 -1.56
CA ILE A 244 -12.26 2.42 -0.61
C ILE A 244 -13.63 1.90 -0.17
N LYS A 245 -13.86 0.60 -0.35
CA LYS A 245 -15.10 -0.07 0.05
C LYS A 245 -15.12 -0.45 1.53
N SER A 246 -13.96 -0.60 2.12
CA SER A 246 -13.78 -0.98 3.54
C SER A 246 -14.02 0.20 4.47
N GLN A 247 -14.72 -0.03 5.58
CA GLN A 247 -15.05 1.00 6.57
C GLN A 247 -14.13 0.96 7.80
N LYS A 248 -13.75 -0.25 8.24
CA LYS A 248 -12.94 -0.46 9.45
C LYS A 248 -11.45 -0.38 9.12
N SER A 249 -10.66 0.25 9.98
CA SER A 249 -9.22 0.46 9.79
C SER A 249 -8.42 -0.80 9.41
N PRO A 250 -8.59 -1.98 10.05
CA PRO A 250 -7.89 -3.18 9.62
C PRO A 250 -8.25 -3.62 8.20
N MET A 251 -9.52 -3.49 7.81
CA MET A 251 -9.98 -3.85 6.46
C MET A 251 -9.49 -2.84 5.41
N ILE A 252 -9.40 -1.55 5.76
CA ILE A 252 -8.79 -0.51 4.91
C ILE A 252 -7.32 -0.85 4.65
N ASN A 253 -6.58 -1.25 5.70
CA ASN A 253 -5.20 -1.70 5.55
C ASN A 253 -5.10 -2.89 4.60
N ALA A 254 -5.91 -3.94 4.81
CA ALA A 254 -5.93 -5.12 3.95
C ALA A 254 -6.24 -4.75 2.49
N GLU A 255 -7.25 -3.90 2.26
CA GLU A 255 -7.64 -3.46 0.92
C GLU A 255 -6.52 -2.69 0.21
N LEU A 256 -5.90 -1.72 0.88
CA LEU A 256 -4.83 -0.90 0.29
C LEU A 256 -3.53 -1.68 0.10
N PHE A 257 -3.13 -2.50 1.07
CA PHE A 257 -1.97 -3.39 0.87
C PHE A 257 -2.18 -4.34 -0.30
N CYS A 258 -3.37 -4.94 -0.44
CA CYS A 258 -3.68 -5.78 -1.60
C CYS A 258 -3.54 -5.01 -2.92
N ARG A 259 -3.91 -3.72 -2.98
CA ARG A 259 -3.72 -2.88 -4.17
C ARG A 259 -2.22 -2.66 -4.48
N LEU A 260 -1.41 -2.33 -3.46
CA LEU A 260 0.04 -2.13 -3.64
C LEU A 260 0.73 -3.43 -4.07
N ILE A 261 0.40 -4.56 -3.42
CA ILE A 261 0.94 -5.87 -3.75
C ILE A 261 0.56 -6.25 -5.18
N ALA A 262 -0.72 -6.12 -5.55
CA ALA A 262 -1.20 -6.40 -6.89
C ALA A 262 -0.49 -5.54 -7.95
N TYR A 263 -0.26 -4.27 -7.67
CA TYR A 263 0.53 -3.39 -8.53
C TYR A 263 1.96 -3.91 -8.69
N ASN A 264 2.63 -4.22 -7.59
CA ASN A 264 4.04 -4.66 -7.60
C ASN A 264 4.26 -5.99 -8.33
N ILE A 265 3.34 -6.95 -8.21
CA ILE A 265 3.47 -8.24 -8.89
C ILE A 265 3.32 -8.15 -10.41
N GLY A 266 3.02 -6.98 -10.89
CA GLY A 266 3.02 -6.66 -12.32
C GLY A 266 1.74 -7.07 -13.02
N LEU A 267 1.05 -6.08 -13.50
CA LEU A 267 -0.22 -6.17 -14.20
C LEU A 267 -0.12 -6.69 -15.63
N ARG A 268 1.08 -6.98 -16.13
CA ARG A 268 1.24 -7.71 -17.39
C ARG A 268 0.48 -9.04 -17.42
N LEU A 269 0.06 -9.55 -16.23
CA LEU A 269 -0.84 -10.69 -16.13
C LEU A 269 -2.32 -10.31 -16.38
N TRP A 270 -2.65 -9.00 -16.41
CA TRP A 270 -4.01 -8.49 -16.39
C TRP A 270 -4.41 -7.64 -17.59
N THR A 271 -3.47 -7.30 -18.46
CA THR A 271 -3.83 -6.66 -19.73
C THR A 271 -4.60 -7.69 -20.57
N PHE A 272 -5.91 -7.47 -20.61
CA PHE A 272 -6.76 -8.08 -21.61
C PHE A 272 -6.23 -7.64 -22.99
N SER A 273 -5.60 -8.53 -23.69
CA SER A 273 -5.44 -8.44 -25.14
C SER A 273 -6.68 -9.01 -25.76
#